data_df76fea186a4e859114731dbbe7f03d9
#
_entry.id   df76fea186a4e859114731dbbe7f03d9
#
_cell.length_a   1.000
_cell.length_b   1.000
_cell.length_c   1.000
_cell.angle_alpha   90.00
_cell.angle_beta   90.00
_cell.angle_gamma   90.00
#
_symmetry.space_group_name_H-M   'P 1'
#
loop_
_entity.id
_entity.type
_entity.pdbx_description
1 polymer ?
#
loop_
_entity_poly.entity_id
_entity_poly.type
_entity_poly.pdbx_seq_one_letter_code
_entity_poly.pdbx_strand_id
1 'polypeptide(L)'
;MEIIADLHTHTIASTHAYSTVTENAAAAERQNLAVMGLADHSFKTSDSPHIYYFMNLYRIPRKIGNVTILRGVEANIDIKGNLDMDEFPKVFDSLDYAIASMHASTMEIGHTEEEYTAAWLKTIENPRVDILGHMGDPRYPFDIDTVIKAAAKAGKIVEINNSSPETRKGSQPLCLKIIETCKKYGVHITLSSDAHFWSMVGKFDWAMSVVEKTRYPKELVINISVDNLEAYFNTRPNKKKISF
;
A
#
# COMPACT_ATOMS: atom_id res chain seq x y z
N MET A 1 -12.20 6.36 15.53
CA MET A 1 -11.08 5.39 15.40
C MET A 1 -9.82 6.22 15.22
N GLU A 2 -8.76 5.89 15.90
CA GLU A 2 -7.46 6.54 15.72
C GLU A 2 -6.59 5.68 14.81
N ILE A 3 -5.91 6.29 13.84
CA ILE A 3 -4.96 5.64 12.94
C ILE A 3 -3.56 5.99 13.43
N ILE A 4 -2.74 4.99 13.70
CA ILE A 4 -1.40 5.17 14.28
C ILE A 4 -0.27 4.92 13.28
N ALA A 5 -0.59 4.51 12.06
CA ALA A 5 0.41 4.25 11.04
C ALA A 5 -0.08 4.69 9.67
N ASP A 6 0.83 5.28 8.87
CA ASP A 6 0.66 5.56 7.46
C ASP A 6 1.64 4.69 6.67
N LEU A 7 1.13 3.69 5.96
CA LEU A 7 1.95 2.69 5.29
C LEU A 7 2.21 3.02 3.81
N HIS A 8 1.73 4.17 3.30
CA HIS A 8 1.90 4.55 1.91
C HIS A 8 2.28 6.03 1.82
N THR A 9 3.59 6.28 1.85
CA THR A 9 4.16 7.62 1.70
C THR A 9 5.34 7.60 0.73
N HIS A 10 5.46 8.63 -0.07
CA HIS A 10 6.53 8.83 -1.05
C HIS A 10 7.51 9.90 -0.63
N THR A 11 8.73 9.81 -1.13
CA THR A 11 9.79 10.78 -0.93
C THR A 11 10.25 11.37 -2.27
N ILE A 12 11.19 12.34 -2.21
CA ILE A 12 11.84 12.88 -3.41
C ILE A 12 12.56 11.82 -4.25
N ALA A 13 12.64 10.56 -3.80
CA ALA A 13 13.14 9.46 -4.61
C ALA A 13 12.15 9.11 -5.75
N SER A 14 10.85 9.27 -5.51
CA SER A 14 9.79 9.29 -6.54
C SER A 14 9.67 10.74 -7.03
N THR A 15 10.16 11.05 -8.25
CA THR A 15 10.46 12.43 -8.67
C THR A 15 9.27 13.39 -8.74
N HIS A 16 8.04 12.91 -8.63
CA HIS A 16 6.83 13.73 -8.48
C HIS A 16 6.35 13.84 -7.02
N ALA A 17 7.13 13.37 -6.04
CA ALA A 17 6.97 13.66 -4.63
C ALA A 17 8.03 14.67 -4.17
N TYR A 18 7.74 15.47 -3.13
CA TYR A 18 8.49 16.69 -2.86
C TYR A 18 9.04 16.77 -1.44
N SER A 19 9.05 15.69 -0.69
CA SER A 19 9.53 15.67 0.69
C SER A 19 10.59 14.59 0.93
N THR A 20 11.53 14.91 1.80
CA THR A 20 12.53 13.94 2.27
C THR A 20 11.93 12.98 3.30
N VAL A 21 12.63 11.87 3.56
CA VAL A 21 12.27 10.93 4.64
C VAL A 21 12.12 11.66 5.98
N THR A 22 13.01 12.61 6.29
CA THR A 22 13.01 13.34 7.57
C THR A 22 11.82 14.28 7.69
N GLU A 23 11.44 14.98 6.61
CA GLU A 23 10.26 15.85 6.60
C GLU A 23 8.98 15.04 6.78
N ASN A 24 8.86 13.88 6.10
CA ASN A 24 7.72 12.98 6.24
C ASN A 24 7.64 12.41 7.67
N ALA A 25 8.78 11.97 8.25
CA ALA A 25 8.83 11.48 9.63
C ALA A 25 8.42 12.56 10.64
N ALA A 26 8.89 13.79 10.47
CA ALA A 26 8.48 14.92 11.31
C ALA A 26 6.99 15.24 11.15
N ALA A 27 6.42 15.07 9.96
CA ALA A 27 4.99 15.22 9.75
C ALA A 27 4.19 14.08 10.42
N ALA A 28 4.65 12.84 10.30
CA ALA A 28 4.06 11.68 10.97
C ALA A 28 4.04 11.88 12.50
N GLU A 29 5.13 12.35 13.10
CA GLU A 29 5.21 12.64 14.53
C GLU A 29 4.19 13.74 14.94
N ARG A 30 4.05 14.81 14.15
CA ARG A 30 3.04 15.86 14.39
C ARG A 30 1.59 15.36 14.31
N GLN A 31 1.35 14.30 13.54
CA GLN A 31 0.05 13.63 13.43
C GLN A 31 -0.12 12.50 14.45
N ASN A 32 0.80 12.35 15.42
CA ASN A 32 0.82 11.30 16.44
C ASN A 32 0.89 9.88 15.84
N LEU A 33 1.48 9.70 14.64
CA LEU A 33 1.69 8.38 14.10
C LEU A 33 2.88 7.72 14.80
N ALA A 34 2.69 6.47 15.20
CA ALA A 34 3.76 5.63 15.77
C ALA A 34 4.63 5.00 14.66
N VAL A 35 4.06 4.81 13.47
CA VAL A 35 4.70 4.11 12.35
C VAL A 35 4.49 4.85 11.04
N MET A 36 5.54 4.96 10.23
CA MET A 36 5.50 5.46 8.86
C MET A 36 6.18 4.48 7.91
N GLY A 37 5.51 4.15 6.84
CA GLY A 37 6.04 3.29 5.77
C GLY A 37 6.53 4.11 4.59
N LEU A 38 7.78 3.87 4.17
CA LEU A 38 8.31 4.35 2.90
C LEU A 38 7.83 3.40 1.79
N ALA A 39 7.19 3.94 0.78
CA ALA A 39 6.63 3.18 -0.33
C ALA A 39 6.90 3.85 -1.67
N ASP A 40 8.13 4.37 -1.87
CA ASP A 40 8.50 4.96 -3.15
C ASP A 40 8.25 3.99 -4.31
N HIS A 41 7.89 4.55 -5.48
CA HIS A 41 7.62 3.77 -6.68
C HIS A 41 8.83 2.92 -7.08
N SER A 42 8.57 1.68 -7.47
CA SER A 42 9.60 0.78 -7.97
C SER A 42 10.12 1.22 -9.35
N PHE A 43 11.25 0.71 -9.76
CA PHE A 43 12.17 1.25 -10.77
C PHE A 43 11.65 1.27 -12.22
N LYS A 44 10.48 0.74 -12.57
CA LYS A 44 9.96 0.77 -13.96
C LYS A 44 9.10 1.98 -14.30
N THR A 45 8.69 2.77 -13.34
CA THR A 45 8.08 4.07 -13.64
C THR A 45 9.15 5.06 -14.09
N SER A 46 8.80 5.97 -15.01
CA SER A 46 9.75 6.95 -15.56
C SER A 46 10.31 7.92 -14.51
N ASP A 47 9.67 8.03 -13.37
CA ASP A 47 9.93 8.94 -12.27
C ASP A 47 10.41 8.22 -10.99
N SER A 48 10.76 6.95 -11.09
CA SER A 48 11.19 6.11 -9.98
C SER A 48 12.69 6.20 -9.71
N PRO A 49 13.12 5.86 -8.49
CA PRO A 49 14.53 5.77 -8.14
C PRO A 49 15.19 4.56 -8.82
N HIS A 50 16.52 4.65 -8.98
CA HIS A 50 17.31 3.51 -9.36
C HIS A 50 17.24 2.40 -8.30
N ILE A 51 17.36 1.12 -8.68
CA ILE A 51 17.31 -0.03 -7.77
C ILE A 51 18.25 0.10 -6.54
N TYR A 52 19.34 0.84 -6.65
CA TYR A 52 20.25 1.11 -5.54
C TYR A 52 19.60 1.87 -4.38
N TYR A 53 18.54 2.63 -4.63
CA TYR A 53 17.76 3.24 -3.58
C TYR A 53 17.19 2.17 -2.64
N PHE A 54 16.49 1.18 -3.18
CA PHE A 54 15.91 0.08 -2.40
C PHE A 54 16.97 -0.80 -1.75
N MET A 55 18.10 -1.07 -2.45
CA MET A 55 19.22 -1.81 -1.88
C MET A 55 19.83 -1.12 -0.64
N ASN A 56 19.75 0.20 -0.55
CA ASN A 56 20.34 0.99 0.51
C ASN A 56 19.36 1.48 1.57
N LEU A 57 18.08 1.15 1.51
CA LEU A 57 17.08 1.54 2.51
C LEU A 57 17.47 1.13 3.95
N TYR A 58 18.28 0.09 4.12
CA TYR A 58 18.80 -0.32 5.42
C TYR A 58 19.62 0.77 6.13
N ARG A 59 20.11 1.78 5.41
CA ARG A 59 20.85 2.92 5.96
C ARG A 59 19.95 3.93 6.67
N ILE A 60 18.66 3.94 6.34
CA ILE A 60 17.70 4.78 7.04
C ILE A 60 17.51 4.19 8.46
N PRO A 61 17.63 4.98 9.53
CA PRO A 61 17.38 4.50 10.89
C PRO A 61 16.00 3.87 11.00
N ARG A 62 15.89 2.83 11.84
CA ARG A 62 14.58 2.19 12.12
C ARG A 62 13.62 3.17 12.84
N LYS A 63 14.15 4.17 13.52
CA LYS A 63 13.38 5.18 14.25
C LYS A 63 13.92 6.57 13.96
N ILE A 64 13.02 7.51 13.67
CA ILE A 64 13.30 8.93 13.49
C ILE A 64 12.34 9.68 14.42
N GLY A 65 12.87 10.41 15.41
CA GLY A 65 12.07 10.93 16.51
C GLY A 65 11.35 9.77 17.24
N ASN A 66 10.04 9.87 17.41
CA ASN A 66 9.21 8.81 18.00
C ASN A 66 8.56 7.88 16.97
N VAL A 67 8.85 8.06 15.67
CA VAL A 67 8.21 7.32 14.58
C VAL A 67 9.08 6.14 14.13
N THR A 68 8.53 4.94 14.14
CA THR A 68 9.14 3.75 13.53
C THR A 68 9.03 3.81 12.02
N ILE A 69 10.15 3.61 11.31
CA ILE A 69 10.21 3.64 9.84
C ILE A 69 10.20 2.22 9.28
N LEU A 70 9.17 1.88 8.52
CA LEU A 70 9.12 0.68 7.71
C LEU A 70 9.66 0.97 6.31
N ARG A 71 10.54 0.09 5.83
CA ARG A 71 11.24 0.21 4.55
C ARG A 71 10.54 -0.66 3.52
N GLY A 72 9.66 -0.08 2.76
CA GLY A 72 8.83 -0.76 1.78
C GLY A 72 9.10 -0.30 0.35
N VAL A 73 8.19 -0.68 -0.51
CA VAL A 73 8.14 -0.29 -1.92
C VAL A 73 6.69 -0.31 -2.39
N GLU A 74 6.34 0.60 -3.27
CA GLU A 74 5.16 0.45 -4.12
C GLU A 74 5.59 -0.17 -5.46
N ALA A 75 5.37 -1.49 -5.60
CA ALA A 75 5.76 -2.28 -6.77
C ALA A 75 4.70 -2.21 -7.87
N ASN A 76 5.16 -2.09 -9.11
CA ASN A 76 4.29 -2.01 -10.27
C ASN A 76 3.87 -3.41 -10.73
N ILE A 77 2.57 -3.58 -11.01
CA ILE A 77 1.98 -4.79 -11.58
C ILE A 77 1.96 -4.65 -13.11
N ASP A 78 2.43 -5.68 -13.85
CA ASP A 78 2.21 -5.81 -15.29
C ASP A 78 0.91 -6.57 -15.60
N ILE A 79 0.48 -6.59 -16.87
CA ILE A 79 -0.77 -7.26 -17.27
C ILE A 79 -0.74 -8.78 -17.04
N LYS A 80 0.43 -9.37 -16.86
CA LYS A 80 0.58 -10.79 -16.51
C LYS A 80 0.54 -11.03 -14.99
N GLY A 81 0.42 -9.95 -14.19
CA GLY A 81 0.41 -10.00 -12.73
C GLY A 81 1.78 -10.20 -12.09
N ASN A 82 2.88 -10.00 -12.84
CA ASN A 82 4.22 -9.99 -12.29
C ASN A 82 4.54 -8.60 -11.75
N LEU A 83 5.46 -8.54 -10.79
CA LEU A 83 5.97 -7.28 -10.25
C LEU A 83 7.33 -6.96 -10.87
N ASP A 84 7.57 -5.68 -11.15
CA ASP A 84 8.89 -5.23 -11.61
C ASP A 84 10.00 -5.57 -10.60
N MET A 85 9.70 -5.54 -9.30
CA MET A 85 10.62 -5.95 -8.23
C MET A 85 11.03 -7.43 -8.27
N ASP A 86 10.31 -8.30 -8.98
CA ASP A 86 10.67 -9.71 -9.14
C ASP A 86 11.98 -9.91 -9.92
N GLU A 87 12.44 -8.90 -10.67
CA GLU A 87 13.76 -8.88 -11.31
C GLU A 87 14.91 -8.82 -10.28
N PHE A 88 14.65 -8.34 -9.06
CA PHE A 88 15.61 -8.19 -7.98
C PHE A 88 15.16 -8.90 -6.69
N PRO A 89 14.99 -10.23 -6.69
CA PRO A 89 14.37 -10.94 -5.58
C PRO A 89 15.07 -10.75 -4.24
N LYS A 90 16.40 -10.65 -4.23
CA LYS A 90 17.19 -10.43 -2.98
C LYS A 90 16.92 -9.03 -2.40
N VAL A 91 16.73 -8.02 -3.24
CA VAL A 91 16.36 -6.67 -2.80
C VAL A 91 14.95 -6.68 -2.26
N PHE A 92 14.03 -7.27 -3.01
CA PHE A 92 12.63 -7.40 -2.62
C PHE A 92 12.47 -8.12 -1.27
N ASP A 93 13.21 -9.22 -1.06
CA ASP A 93 13.21 -9.98 0.20
C ASP A 93 13.83 -9.19 1.38
N SER A 94 14.62 -8.14 1.10
CA SER A 94 15.23 -7.30 2.13
C SER A 94 14.31 -6.22 2.69
N LEU A 95 13.21 -5.93 1.98
CA LEU A 95 12.23 -4.93 2.38
C LEU A 95 11.29 -5.46 3.46
N ASP A 96 10.79 -4.54 4.28
CA ASP A 96 9.87 -4.87 5.37
C ASP A 96 8.49 -5.28 4.83
N TYR A 97 8.02 -4.60 3.76
CA TYR A 97 6.72 -4.87 3.14
C TYR A 97 6.70 -4.38 1.69
N ALA A 98 5.65 -4.77 0.96
CA ALA A 98 5.39 -4.27 -0.38
C ALA A 98 3.90 -4.00 -0.61
N ILE A 99 3.64 -2.85 -1.23
CA ILE A 99 2.37 -2.53 -1.87
C ILE A 99 2.48 -2.93 -3.34
N ALA A 100 1.47 -3.55 -3.90
CA ALA A 100 1.39 -3.84 -5.32
C ALA A 100 0.27 -3.01 -5.95
N SER A 101 0.60 -2.25 -7.00
CA SER A 101 -0.31 -1.28 -7.60
C SER A 101 -0.26 -1.29 -9.12
N MET A 102 -1.38 -0.95 -9.76
CA MET A 102 -1.47 -0.71 -11.20
C MET A 102 -1.29 0.78 -11.49
N HIS A 103 -0.30 1.14 -12.29
CA HIS A 103 -0.01 2.51 -12.71
C HIS A 103 0.00 2.64 -14.22
N ALA A 104 -0.48 3.78 -14.73
CA ALA A 104 -0.56 4.01 -16.18
C ALA A 104 0.80 4.03 -16.90
N SER A 105 1.89 4.20 -16.15
CA SER A 105 3.25 4.13 -16.68
C SER A 105 3.75 2.71 -16.95
N THR A 106 3.13 1.70 -16.34
CA THR A 106 3.56 0.29 -16.40
C THR A 106 2.44 -0.68 -16.78
N MET A 107 1.19 -0.25 -16.64
CA MET A 107 0.00 -1.01 -16.98
C MET A 107 -0.77 -0.28 -18.09
N GLU A 108 -0.87 -0.88 -19.26
CA GLU A 108 -1.66 -0.33 -20.35
C GLU A 108 -3.15 -0.26 -19.99
N ILE A 109 -3.81 0.79 -20.47
CA ILE A 109 -5.26 0.97 -20.32
C ILE A 109 -5.96 0.32 -21.51
N GLY A 110 -7.13 -0.29 -21.28
CA GLY A 110 -7.97 -0.85 -22.35
C GLY A 110 -7.93 -2.37 -22.47
N HIS A 111 -7.30 -3.05 -21.52
CA HIS A 111 -7.48 -4.48 -21.33
C HIS A 111 -8.87 -4.82 -20.80
N THR A 112 -9.29 -6.07 -20.91
CA THR A 112 -10.60 -6.53 -20.44
C THR A 112 -10.63 -6.68 -18.92
N GLU A 113 -11.83 -6.74 -18.35
CA GLU A 113 -12.04 -7.03 -16.93
C GLU A 113 -11.42 -8.37 -16.53
N GLU A 114 -11.50 -9.38 -17.41
CA GLU A 114 -10.91 -10.70 -17.20
C GLU A 114 -9.38 -10.65 -17.13
N GLU A 115 -8.72 -9.85 -17.99
CA GLU A 115 -7.27 -9.70 -18.01
C GLU A 115 -6.78 -9.01 -16.73
N TYR A 116 -7.41 -7.90 -16.30
CA TYR A 116 -7.05 -7.24 -15.04
C TYR A 116 -7.37 -8.12 -13.82
N THR A 117 -8.45 -8.89 -13.86
CA THR A 117 -8.77 -9.88 -12.82
C THR A 117 -7.67 -10.93 -12.72
N ALA A 118 -7.21 -11.48 -13.86
CA ALA A 118 -6.14 -12.46 -13.90
C ALA A 118 -4.82 -11.88 -13.36
N ALA A 119 -4.50 -10.62 -13.71
CA ALA A 119 -3.32 -9.93 -13.20
C ALA A 119 -3.37 -9.78 -11.66
N TRP A 120 -4.49 -9.34 -11.09
CA TRP A 120 -4.65 -9.28 -9.64
C TRP A 120 -4.54 -10.65 -8.97
N LEU A 121 -5.19 -11.69 -9.52
CA LEU A 121 -5.11 -13.04 -8.97
C LEU A 121 -3.67 -13.54 -8.93
N LYS A 122 -2.91 -13.31 -10.00
CA LYS A 122 -1.49 -13.68 -10.07
C LYS A 122 -0.64 -12.88 -9.08
N THR A 123 -0.87 -11.58 -8.95
CA THR A 123 -0.19 -10.72 -7.97
C THR A 123 -0.46 -11.20 -6.53
N ILE A 124 -1.69 -11.61 -6.22
CA ILE A 124 -2.08 -12.12 -4.90
C ILE A 124 -1.31 -13.40 -4.52
N GLU A 125 -0.96 -14.24 -5.48
CA GLU A 125 -0.14 -15.44 -5.25
C GLU A 125 1.30 -15.12 -4.83
N ASN A 126 1.81 -13.91 -5.13
CA ASN A 126 3.18 -13.53 -4.78
C ASN A 126 3.31 -13.34 -3.26
N PRO A 127 4.16 -14.16 -2.57
CA PRO A 127 4.30 -14.09 -1.11
C PRO A 127 5.00 -12.81 -0.62
N ARG A 128 5.61 -12.02 -1.53
CA ARG A 128 6.27 -10.75 -1.21
C ARG A 128 5.31 -9.59 -1.12
N VAL A 129 4.13 -9.70 -1.73
CA VAL A 129 3.08 -8.68 -1.67
C VAL A 129 2.36 -8.76 -0.33
N ASP A 130 2.21 -7.63 0.32
CA ASP A 130 1.46 -7.50 1.57
C ASP A 130 0.15 -6.75 1.35
N ILE A 131 0.21 -5.63 0.63
CA ILE A 131 -0.89 -4.69 0.45
C ILE A 131 -1.25 -4.58 -1.04
N LEU A 132 -2.53 -4.62 -1.34
CA LEU A 132 -3.07 -4.35 -2.68
C LEU A 132 -3.45 -2.87 -2.73
N GLY A 133 -2.65 -2.09 -3.47
CA GLY A 133 -2.72 -0.63 -3.49
C GLY A 133 -3.87 -0.11 -4.34
N HIS A 134 -4.55 0.94 -3.88
CA HIS A 134 -5.57 1.77 -4.55
C HIS A 134 -6.37 1.08 -5.68
N MET A 135 -6.89 -0.11 -5.39
CA MET A 135 -7.58 -0.97 -6.36
C MET A 135 -8.84 -0.34 -7.01
N GLY A 136 -9.34 0.78 -6.47
CA GLY A 136 -10.55 1.44 -6.96
C GLY A 136 -10.37 2.31 -8.21
N ASP A 137 -9.28 2.20 -8.95
CA ASP A 137 -9.05 2.98 -10.17
C ASP A 137 -9.91 2.45 -11.32
N PRO A 138 -10.86 3.25 -11.86
CA PRO A 138 -11.78 2.80 -12.90
C PRO A 138 -11.12 2.50 -14.25
N ARG A 139 -9.85 2.88 -14.43
CA ARG A 139 -9.07 2.56 -15.64
C ARG A 139 -8.72 1.08 -15.74
N TYR A 140 -8.76 0.36 -14.61
CA TYR A 140 -8.39 -1.05 -14.47
C TYR A 140 -9.54 -1.85 -13.87
N PRO A 141 -10.65 -2.03 -14.61
CA PRO A 141 -11.82 -2.76 -14.11
C PRO A 141 -11.48 -4.24 -13.89
N PHE A 142 -11.94 -4.80 -12.77
CA PHE A 142 -11.74 -6.22 -12.44
C PHE A 142 -12.96 -6.77 -11.68
N ASP A 143 -13.12 -8.10 -11.67
CA ASP A 143 -14.13 -8.77 -10.85
C ASP A 143 -13.78 -8.65 -9.37
N ILE A 144 -14.43 -7.68 -8.72
CA ILE A 144 -14.18 -7.34 -7.32
C ILE A 144 -14.45 -8.52 -6.40
N ASP A 145 -15.52 -9.29 -6.61
CA ASP A 145 -15.88 -10.41 -5.73
C ASP A 145 -14.81 -11.51 -5.79
N THR A 146 -14.40 -11.89 -7.00
CA THR A 146 -13.36 -12.90 -7.24
C THR A 146 -12.01 -12.49 -6.64
N VAL A 147 -11.56 -11.27 -6.89
CA VAL A 147 -10.24 -10.80 -6.45
C VAL A 147 -10.20 -10.61 -4.93
N ILE A 148 -11.22 -9.99 -4.32
CA ILE A 148 -11.25 -9.77 -2.87
C ILE A 148 -11.38 -11.09 -2.12
N LYS A 149 -12.13 -12.05 -2.64
CA LYS A 149 -12.18 -13.41 -2.07
C LYS A 149 -10.83 -14.11 -2.11
N ALA A 150 -10.06 -13.94 -3.20
CA ALA A 150 -8.70 -14.46 -3.29
C ALA A 150 -7.76 -13.76 -2.31
N ALA A 151 -7.85 -12.43 -2.17
CA ALA A 151 -7.09 -11.65 -1.20
C ALA A 151 -7.33 -12.12 0.24
N ALA A 152 -8.60 -12.37 0.61
CA ALA A 152 -8.98 -12.95 1.90
C ALA A 152 -8.28 -14.29 2.17
N LYS A 153 -8.34 -15.21 1.19
CA LYS A 153 -7.72 -16.53 1.29
C LYS A 153 -6.20 -16.47 1.43
N ALA A 154 -5.57 -15.51 0.75
CA ALA A 154 -4.12 -15.31 0.78
C ALA A 154 -3.65 -14.44 1.96
N GLY A 155 -4.55 -13.92 2.78
CA GLY A 155 -4.23 -13.03 3.91
C GLY A 155 -3.63 -11.68 3.49
N LYS A 156 -3.97 -11.19 2.28
CA LYS A 156 -3.53 -9.88 1.81
C LYS A 156 -4.35 -8.76 2.45
N ILE A 157 -3.72 -7.60 2.58
CA ILE A 157 -4.37 -6.36 3.02
C ILE A 157 -4.87 -5.61 1.78
N VAL A 158 -6.06 -5.03 1.87
CA VAL A 158 -6.58 -4.11 0.85
C VAL A 158 -6.44 -2.68 1.35
N GLU A 159 -5.87 -1.82 0.52
CA GLU A 159 -5.70 -0.42 0.84
C GLU A 159 -6.98 0.39 0.58
N ILE A 160 -7.33 1.24 1.54
CA ILE A 160 -8.29 2.34 1.37
C ILE A 160 -7.47 3.63 1.29
N ASN A 161 -7.14 4.00 0.07
CA ASN A 161 -6.21 5.08 -0.24
C ASN A 161 -6.93 6.43 -0.23
N ASN A 162 -6.51 7.31 0.69
CA ASN A 162 -7.15 8.61 0.93
C ASN A 162 -7.06 9.57 -0.27
N SER A 163 -6.02 9.45 -1.09
CA SER A 163 -5.83 10.30 -2.29
C SER A 163 -6.65 9.83 -3.50
N SER A 164 -7.27 8.65 -3.46
CA SER A 164 -8.02 8.09 -4.60
C SER A 164 -9.09 9.02 -5.18
N PRO A 165 -9.91 9.75 -4.41
CA PRO A 165 -10.92 10.64 -4.96
C PRO A 165 -10.37 11.77 -5.83
N GLU A 166 -9.17 12.26 -5.50
CA GLU A 166 -8.52 13.38 -6.17
C GLU A 166 -7.71 12.92 -7.38
N THR A 167 -6.96 11.82 -7.21
CA THR A 167 -6.00 11.34 -8.22
C THR A 167 -6.61 10.36 -9.22
N ARG A 168 -7.70 9.67 -8.84
CA ARG A 168 -8.36 8.61 -9.64
C ARG A 168 -9.84 8.94 -9.81
N LYS A 169 -10.13 9.82 -10.78
CA LYS A 169 -11.51 10.30 -11.05
C LYS A 169 -12.46 9.13 -11.27
N GLY A 170 -13.54 9.09 -10.50
CA GLY A 170 -14.55 8.01 -10.57
C GLY A 170 -14.27 6.82 -9.64
N SER A 171 -13.21 6.86 -8.83
CA SER A 171 -12.83 5.78 -7.90
C SER A 171 -13.79 5.57 -6.73
N GLN A 172 -14.48 6.62 -6.27
CA GLN A 172 -15.27 6.57 -5.03
C GLN A 172 -16.33 5.45 -4.99
N PRO A 173 -17.17 5.24 -6.02
CA PRO A 173 -18.13 4.13 -6.01
C PRO A 173 -17.47 2.76 -5.97
N LEU A 174 -16.34 2.60 -6.68
CA LEU A 174 -15.58 1.35 -6.71
C LEU A 174 -14.94 1.08 -5.35
N CYS A 175 -14.34 2.08 -4.71
CA CYS A 175 -13.79 1.95 -3.35
C CYS A 175 -14.86 1.53 -2.34
N LEU A 176 -16.09 2.08 -2.44
CA LEU A 176 -17.22 1.65 -1.60
C LEU A 176 -17.57 0.18 -1.83
N LYS A 177 -17.66 -0.25 -3.10
CA LYS A 177 -17.94 -1.65 -3.45
C LYS A 177 -16.82 -2.59 -2.97
N ILE A 178 -15.55 -2.16 -3.11
CA ILE A 178 -14.39 -2.92 -2.64
C ILE A 178 -14.44 -3.11 -1.13
N ILE A 179 -14.63 -2.04 -0.34
CA ILE A 179 -14.66 -2.15 1.12
C ILE A 179 -15.85 -2.98 1.62
N GLU A 180 -17.02 -2.87 1.00
CA GLU A 180 -18.17 -3.71 1.32
C GLU A 180 -17.89 -5.19 1.02
N THR A 181 -17.18 -5.47 -0.07
CA THR A 181 -16.76 -6.83 -0.42
C THR A 181 -15.67 -7.34 0.53
N CYS A 182 -14.72 -6.47 0.94
CA CYS A 182 -13.75 -6.80 1.99
C CYS A 182 -14.44 -7.17 3.31
N LYS A 183 -15.46 -6.41 3.70
CA LYS A 183 -16.27 -6.71 4.88
C LYS A 183 -16.97 -8.07 4.78
N LYS A 184 -17.53 -8.40 3.61
CA LYS A 184 -18.19 -9.69 3.34
C LYS A 184 -17.25 -10.88 3.57
N TYR A 185 -15.97 -10.73 3.19
CA TYR A 185 -14.98 -11.80 3.26
C TYR A 185 -14.03 -11.70 4.46
N GLY A 186 -14.17 -10.70 5.34
CA GLY A 186 -13.31 -10.50 6.50
C GLY A 186 -11.86 -10.16 6.16
N VAL A 187 -11.64 -9.40 5.09
CA VAL A 187 -10.30 -8.99 4.64
C VAL A 187 -9.74 -7.92 5.55
N HIS A 188 -8.46 -7.99 5.90
CA HIS A 188 -7.81 -6.87 6.57
C HIS A 188 -7.65 -5.68 5.61
N ILE A 189 -7.85 -4.47 6.13
CA ILE A 189 -7.61 -3.23 5.39
C ILE A 189 -6.60 -2.34 6.09
N THR A 190 -5.96 -1.46 5.33
CA THR A 190 -5.18 -0.33 5.84
C THR A 190 -5.69 0.96 5.23
N LEU A 191 -5.71 2.03 6.02
CA LEU A 191 -5.94 3.39 5.53
C LEU A 191 -4.59 4.03 5.28
N SER A 192 -4.40 4.62 4.10
CA SER A 192 -3.12 5.22 3.71
C SER A 192 -3.34 6.59 3.08
N SER A 193 -2.37 7.48 3.25
CA SER A 193 -2.46 8.83 2.67
C SER A 193 -2.06 8.88 1.21
N ASP A 194 -1.12 8.04 0.77
CA ASP A 194 -0.43 8.13 -0.53
C ASP A 194 0.24 9.51 -0.68
N ALA A 195 0.93 9.93 0.41
CA ALA A 195 1.47 11.27 0.54
C ALA A 195 2.64 11.49 -0.39
N HIS A 196 2.53 12.49 -1.27
CA HIS A 196 3.59 13.00 -2.14
C HIS A 196 4.21 14.32 -1.64
N PHE A 197 3.69 14.82 -0.52
CA PHE A 197 4.23 15.98 0.20
C PHE A 197 3.94 15.82 1.70
N TRP A 198 4.86 16.28 2.54
CA TRP A 198 4.79 16.06 4.00
C TRP A 198 3.47 16.47 4.64
N SER A 199 2.78 17.48 4.11
CA SER A 199 1.50 17.93 4.67
C SER A 199 0.35 16.95 4.47
N MET A 200 0.51 15.95 3.60
CA MET A 200 -0.47 14.90 3.33
C MET A 200 -0.27 13.68 4.25
N VAL A 201 0.91 13.51 4.84
CA VAL A 201 1.22 12.38 5.73
C VAL A 201 0.24 12.35 6.90
N GLY A 202 -0.38 11.20 7.12
CA GLY A 202 -1.36 11.03 8.18
C GLY A 202 -2.73 11.66 7.92
N LYS A 203 -3.03 12.07 6.68
CA LYS A 203 -4.37 12.54 6.29
C LYS A 203 -5.21 11.37 5.81
N PHE A 204 -6.28 11.07 6.54
CA PHE A 204 -7.13 9.91 6.29
C PHE A 204 -8.63 10.28 6.24
N ASP A 205 -8.97 11.57 6.12
CA ASP A 205 -10.35 12.05 6.32
C ASP A 205 -11.36 11.33 5.43
N TRP A 206 -11.06 11.20 4.13
CA TRP A 206 -11.94 10.49 3.21
C TRP A 206 -11.96 8.98 3.49
N ALA A 207 -10.79 8.35 3.67
CA ALA A 207 -10.70 6.91 3.94
C ALA A 207 -11.44 6.55 5.24
N MET A 208 -11.31 7.37 6.28
CA MET A 208 -12.06 7.24 7.53
C MET A 208 -13.57 7.33 7.30
N SER A 209 -14.02 8.31 6.50
CA SER A 209 -15.44 8.47 6.17
C SER A 209 -16.03 7.24 5.48
N VAL A 210 -15.25 6.56 4.61
CA VAL A 210 -15.64 5.32 3.94
C VAL A 210 -15.77 4.16 4.93
N VAL A 211 -14.81 4.02 5.85
CA VAL A 211 -14.84 3.00 6.92
C VAL A 211 -16.06 3.19 7.81
N GLU A 212 -16.34 4.43 8.23
CA GLU A 212 -17.50 4.77 9.07
C GLU A 212 -18.81 4.50 8.34
N LYS A 213 -18.94 4.96 7.10
CA LYS A 213 -20.15 4.78 6.27
C LYS A 213 -20.50 3.31 6.08
N THR A 214 -19.49 2.46 5.88
CA THR A 214 -19.68 1.01 5.68
C THR A 214 -19.76 0.24 7.00
N ARG A 215 -19.55 0.90 8.15
CA ARG A 215 -19.44 0.25 9.46
C ARG A 215 -18.48 -0.94 9.41
N TYR A 216 -17.29 -0.68 8.87
CA TYR A 216 -16.27 -1.71 8.76
C TYR A 216 -15.80 -2.18 10.14
N PRO A 217 -15.57 -3.49 10.37
CA PRO A 217 -15.10 -3.99 11.66
C PRO A 217 -13.73 -3.40 12.00
N LYS A 218 -13.60 -2.77 13.16
CA LYS A 218 -12.36 -2.09 13.57
C LYS A 218 -11.19 -3.06 13.72
N GLU A 219 -11.45 -4.27 14.17
CA GLU A 219 -10.47 -5.34 14.36
C GLU A 219 -9.82 -5.81 13.05
N LEU A 220 -10.44 -5.51 11.91
CA LEU A 220 -9.90 -5.79 10.58
C LEU A 220 -9.11 -4.60 9.98
N VAL A 221 -9.04 -3.47 10.67
CA VAL A 221 -8.20 -2.33 10.28
C VAL A 221 -6.84 -2.48 10.95
N ILE A 222 -5.80 -2.79 10.17
CA ILE A 222 -4.50 -3.19 10.76
C ILE A 222 -3.73 -2.02 11.38
N ASN A 223 -3.90 -0.81 10.87
CA ASN A 223 -3.10 0.35 11.27
C ASN A 223 -3.74 1.23 12.36
N ILE A 224 -4.59 0.61 13.20
CA ILE A 224 -5.14 1.26 14.40
C ILE A 224 -4.35 0.95 15.68
N SER A 225 -3.45 -0.04 15.65
CA SER A 225 -2.57 -0.34 16.78
C SER A 225 -1.27 -0.98 16.32
N VAL A 226 -0.21 -0.82 17.12
CA VAL A 226 1.08 -1.49 16.89
C VAL A 226 0.90 -3.00 16.96
N ASP A 227 0.10 -3.51 17.91
CA ASP A 227 -0.14 -4.94 18.08
C ASP A 227 -0.76 -5.58 16.83
N ASN A 228 -1.70 -4.90 16.16
CA ASN A 228 -2.29 -5.38 14.91
C ASN A 228 -1.25 -5.45 13.79
N LEU A 229 -0.38 -4.42 13.69
CA LEU A 229 0.71 -4.41 12.72
C LEU A 229 1.72 -5.54 13.00
N GLU A 230 2.13 -5.71 14.25
CA GLU A 230 3.03 -6.80 14.65
C GLU A 230 2.40 -8.18 14.39
N ALA A 231 1.14 -8.37 14.76
CA ALA A 231 0.43 -9.60 14.50
C ALA A 231 0.42 -9.95 13.01
N TYR A 232 0.13 -8.97 12.13
CA TYR A 232 0.15 -9.20 10.70
C TYR A 232 1.57 -9.45 10.17
N PHE A 233 2.49 -8.49 10.40
CA PHE A 233 3.81 -8.53 9.78
C PHE A 233 4.68 -9.68 10.28
N ASN A 234 4.50 -10.16 11.51
CA ASN A 234 5.31 -11.21 12.10
C ASN A 234 4.77 -12.65 11.88
N THR A 235 3.56 -12.79 11.33
CA THR A 235 3.00 -14.11 10.94
C THR A 235 3.32 -14.49 9.49
N ARG A 236 3.87 -13.58 8.69
CA ARG A 236 4.18 -13.82 7.27
C ARG A 236 5.27 -14.87 7.12
N PRO A 237 5.06 -15.89 6.26
CA PRO A 237 6.09 -16.88 6.01
C PRO A 237 7.30 -16.26 5.31
N ASN A 238 8.50 -16.68 5.72
CA ASN A 238 9.78 -16.32 5.09
C ASN A 238 10.18 -14.84 5.08
N LYS A 239 9.52 -13.97 5.84
CA LYS A 239 9.92 -12.59 6.02
C LYS A 239 10.52 -12.35 7.41
N LYS A 240 11.42 -11.38 7.51
CA LYS A 240 12.00 -10.97 8.80
C LYS A 240 10.90 -10.44 9.71
N LYS A 241 11.00 -10.81 10.99
CA LYS A 241 10.16 -10.18 12.02
C LYS A 241 10.50 -8.70 12.13
N ILE A 242 9.48 -7.88 12.27
CA ILE A 242 9.59 -6.44 12.46
C ILE A 242 9.34 -6.15 13.93
N SER A 243 10.21 -5.33 14.52
CA SER A 243 10.00 -4.73 15.85
C SER A 243 9.60 -3.27 15.64
N PHE A 244 8.51 -2.86 16.26
CA PHE A 244 7.92 -1.53 16.18
C PHE A 244 8.31 -0.65 17.35
#